data_7d1301e8cb971e084b4732e208d21ae1
#
_entry.id   7d1301e8cb971e084b4732e208d21ae1
#
_cell.length_a   1.000
_cell.length_b   1.000
_cell.length_c   1.000
_cell.angle_alpha   90.00
_cell.angle_beta   90.00
_cell.angle_gamma   90.00
#
_symmetry.space_group_name_H-M   'P 1'
#
loop_
_entity.id
_entity.type
_entity.pdbx_description
1 polymer ?
#
loop_
_entity_poly.entity_id
_entity_poly.type
_entity_poly.pdbx_seq_one_letter_code
_entity_poly.pdbx_strand_id
1 'polypeptide(L)'
;MKDTFIIRRGGTEIIIQEGKLLNREILSSGTAEGIDVAMFLAAMATKESSFYYCDEHFSYIQSDIEKRIFGIMLDRIGDDEQLIFTTHNTDMLDLNLPKNSYVFLRKHLEEGVYQVSAVSASDVLKRNI
;
A
#
# COMPACT_ATOMS: atom_id res chain seq x y z
N MET A 1 3.88 11.42 -26.95
CA MET A 1 4.83 10.29 -26.92
C MET A 1 4.57 9.50 -25.66
N LYS A 2 4.40 8.21 -25.82
CA LYS A 2 4.17 7.32 -24.67
C LYS A 2 5.48 7.07 -23.96
N ASP A 3 5.56 7.39 -22.68
CA ASP A 3 6.75 7.14 -21.88
C ASP A 3 6.93 5.64 -21.67
N THR A 4 8.01 5.12 -22.21
CA THR A 4 8.39 3.72 -22.08
C THR A 4 9.76 3.61 -21.44
N PHE A 5 9.84 2.86 -20.35
CA PHE A 5 11.09 2.55 -19.66
C PHE A 5 11.40 1.08 -19.77
N ILE A 6 12.64 0.77 -20.08
CA ILE A 6 13.14 -0.60 -20.15
C ILE A 6 14.28 -0.73 -19.17
N ILE A 7 14.09 -1.64 -18.20
CA ILE A 7 15.11 -1.97 -17.19
C ILE A 7 15.65 -3.34 -17.53
N ARG A 8 16.97 -3.44 -17.74
CA ARG A 8 17.64 -4.71 -18.04
C ARG A 8 18.37 -5.22 -16.81
N ARG A 9 18.10 -6.47 -16.46
CA ARG A 9 18.75 -7.16 -15.35
C ARG A 9 18.95 -8.62 -15.69
N GLY A 10 20.23 -9.06 -15.80
CA GLY A 10 20.58 -10.48 -15.95
C GLY A 10 19.90 -11.16 -17.14
N GLY A 11 19.81 -10.50 -18.31
CA GLY A 11 19.14 -11.03 -19.50
C GLY A 11 17.61 -10.88 -19.49
N THR A 12 17.05 -10.33 -18.44
CA THR A 12 15.61 -10.03 -18.33
C THR A 12 15.36 -8.55 -18.57
N GLU A 13 14.37 -8.24 -19.38
CA GLU A 13 13.91 -6.87 -19.62
C GLU A 13 12.60 -6.64 -18.89
N ILE A 14 12.56 -5.58 -18.09
CA ILE A 14 11.35 -5.11 -17.42
C ILE A 14 10.86 -3.90 -18.18
N ILE A 15 9.65 -3.96 -18.71
CA ILE A 15 9.08 -2.92 -19.56
C ILE A 15 7.95 -2.22 -18.80
N ILE A 16 8.12 -0.91 -18.58
CA ILE A 16 7.11 -0.05 -17.99
C ILE A 16 6.67 0.95 -19.04
N GLN A 17 5.39 0.96 -19.38
CA GLN A 17 4.79 1.87 -20.34
C GLN A 17 3.59 2.58 -19.73
N GLU A 18 3.59 3.90 -19.76
CA GLU A 18 2.52 4.73 -19.18
C GLU A 18 2.20 4.36 -17.73
N GLY A 19 3.23 4.07 -16.93
CA GLY A 19 3.09 3.69 -15.53
C GLY A 19 2.58 2.25 -15.32
N LYS A 20 2.54 1.42 -16.35
CA LYS A 20 2.12 0.01 -16.26
C LYS A 20 3.27 -0.94 -16.56
N LEU A 21 3.40 -1.95 -15.73
CA LEU A 21 4.34 -3.04 -15.94
C LEU A 21 3.76 -4.02 -16.99
N LEU A 22 4.41 -4.13 -18.16
CA LEU A 22 3.87 -4.92 -19.29
C LEU A 22 4.18 -6.40 -19.23
N ASN A 23 5.32 -6.79 -18.67
CA ASN A 23 5.78 -8.18 -18.65
C ASN A 23 5.89 -8.75 -17.23
N ARG A 24 4.85 -8.53 -16.45
CA ARG A 24 4.75 -8.96 -15.04
C ARG A 24 4.96 -10.47 -14.85
N GLU A 25 4.51 -11.28 -15.80
CA GLU A 25 4.54 -12.74 -15.72
C GLU A 25 5.95 -13.36 -15.67
N ILE A 26 6.97 -12.63 -16.13
CA ILE A 26 8.36 -13.09 -16.06
C ILE A 26 9.06 -12.75 -14.73
N LEU A 27 8.38 -12.02 -13.86
CA LEU A 27 8.91 -11.56 -12.58
C LEU A 27 8.37 -12.42 -11.44
N SER A 28 9.17 -12.57 -10.38
CA SER A 28 8.64 -13.08 -9.11
C SER A 28 7.56 -12.14 -8.57
N SER A 29 6.63 -12.67 -7.78
CA SER A 29 5.57 -11.87 -7.14
C SER A 29 6.15 -10.73 -6.30
N GLY A 30 7.20 -10.98 -5.52
CA GLY A 30 7.85 -9.96 -4.72
C GLY A 30 8.54 -8.88 -5.55
N THR A 31 9.17 -9.25 -6.68
CA THR A 31 9.79 -8.28 -7.58
C THR A 31 8.76 -7.42 -8.28
N ALA A 32 7.68 -8.03 -8.80
CA ALA A 32 6.58 -7.29 -9.43
C ALA A 32 5.92 -6.32 -8.43
N GLU A 33 5.66 -6.76 -7.22
CA GLU A 33 5.10 -5.94 -6.14
C GLU A 33 6.03 -4.79 -5.77
N GLY A 34 7.33 -5.04 -5.68
CA GLY A 34 8.34 -4.01 -5.42
C GLY A 34 8.37 -2.92 -6.48
N ILE A 35 8.19 -3.28 -7.75
CA ILE A 35 8.10 -2.32 -8.86
C ILE A 35 6.82 -1.48 -8.75
N ASP A 36 5.68 -2.10 -8.45
CA ASP A 36 4.42 -1.37 -8.23
C ASP A 36 4.55 -0.34 -7.11
N VAL A 37 5.20 -0.73 -6.00
CA VAL A 37 5.47 0.17 -4.86
C VAL A 37 6.38 1.32 -5.29
N ALA A 38 7.43 1.05 -6.05
CA ALA A 38 8.36 2.08 -6.54
C ALA A 38 7.63 3.09 -7.43
N MET A 39 6.75 2.63 -8.31
CA MET A 39 5.92 3.51 -9.16
C MET A 39 4.95 4.34 -8.33
N PHE A 40 4.36 3.76 -7.30
CA PHE A 40 3.47 4.45 -6.37
C PHE A 40 4.21 5.57 -5.63
N LEU A 41 5.40 5.29 -5.09
CA LEU A 41 6.23 6.28 -4.41
C LEU A 41 6.67 7.40 -5.36
N ALA A 42 6.98 7.07 -6.61
CA ALA A 42 7.32 8.06 -7.62
C ALA A 42 6.15 9.00 -7.91
N ALA A 43 4.93 8.47 -8.03
CA ALA A 43 3.71 9.27 -8.21
C ALA A 43 3.49 10.22 -7.01
N MET A 44 3.69 9.75 -5.79
CA MET A 44 3.60 10.59 -4.58
C MET A 44 4.67 11.68 -4.58
N ALA A 45 5.90 11.37 -4.97
CA ALA A 45 7.02 12.32 -5.00
C ALA A 45 6.79 13.43 -6.02
N THR A 46 6.18 13.13 -7.15
CA THR A 46 5.88 14.10 -8.21
C THR A 46 4.54 14.81 -8.04
N LYS A 47 3.79 14.50 -6.98
CA LYS A 47 2.49 15.12 -6.68
C LYS A 47 1.47 14.96 -7.81
N GLU A 48 1.40 13.79 -8.41
CA GLU A 48 0.50 13.49 -9.54
C GLU A 48 -0.98 13.47 -9.14
N SER A 49 -1.27 13.26 -7.86
CA SER A 49 -2.64 13.15 -7.35
C SER A 49 -2.74 13.78 -5.96
N SER A 50 -3.95 14.05 -5.51
CA SER A 50 -4.27 14.43 -4.13
C SER A 50 -4.89 13.28 -3.32
N PHE A 51 -5.16 12.15 -3.96
CA PHE A 51 -5.69 10.95 -3.34
C PHE A 51 -4.92 9.73 -3.80
N TYR A 52 -4.47 8.93 -2.83
CA TYR A 52 -3.71 7.71 -3.08
C TYR A 52 -4.37 6.53 -2.38
N TYR A 53 -4.54 5.44 -3.11
CA TYR A 53 -5.11 4.20 -2.60
C TYR A 53 -4.16 3.04 -2.84
N CYS A 54 -3.64 2.47 -1.75
CA CYS A 54 -2.72 1.35 -1.78
C CYS A 54 -3.40 0.13 -1.16
N ASP A 55 -3.88 -0.79 -2.01
CA ASP A 55 -4.69 -1.92 -1.61
C ASP A 55 -3.87 -3.22 -1.56
N GLU A 56 -3.43 -3.58 -0.35
CA GLU A 56 -2.75 -4.84 -0.06
C GLU A 56 -1.55 -5.15 -0.98
N HIS A 57 -0.79 -4.14 -1.39
CA HIS A 57 0.35 -4.31 -2.30
C HIS A 57 1.59 -4.94 -1.67
N PHE A 58 1.51 -5.37 -0.41
CA PHE A 58 2.66 -5.84 0.37
C PHE A 58 2.54 -7.31 0.80
N SER A 59 1.69 -8.10 0.14
CA SER A 59 1.43 -9.50 0.51
C SER A 59 2.66 -10.40 0.42
N TYR A 60 3.64 -10.05 -0.42
CA TYR A 60 4.87 -10.79 -0.65
C TYR A 60 6.12 -10.10 -0.10
N ILE A 61 5.94 -9.04 0.67
CA ILE A 61 7.00 -8.23 1.26
C ILE A 61 7.05 -8.49 2.77
N GLN A 62 8.25 -8.53 3.32
CA GLN A 62 8.44 -8.71 4.76
C GLN A 62 7.85 -7.53 5.54
N SER A 63 7.30 -7.83 6.72
CA SER A 63 6.64 -6.84 7.59
C SER A 63 7.49 -5.61 7.90
N ASP A 64 8.78 -5.78 8.19
CA ASP A 64 9.68 -4.67 8.49
C ASP A 64 9.89 -3.75 7.29
N ILE A 65 9.92 -4.31 6.09
CA ILE A 65 10.06 -3.56 4.85
C ILE A 65 8.76 -2.79 4.56
N GLU A 66 7.62 -3.45 4.74
CA GLU A 66 6.30 -2.80 4.61
C GLU A 66 6.18 -1.58 5.52
N LYS A 67 6.54 -1.72 6.79
CA LYS A 67 6.52 -0.60 7.75
C LYS A 67 7.41 0.57 7.31
N ARG A 68 8.61 0.27 6.81
CA ARG A 68 9.53 1.30 6.33
C ARG A 68 9.01 2.03 5.11
N ILE A 69 8.43 1.29 4.16
CA ILE A 69 7.82 1.87 2.96
C ILE A 69 6.64 2.74 3.33
N PHE A 70 5.78 2.27 4.23
CA PHE A 70 4.65 3.06 4.73
C PHE A 70 5.13 4.34 5.43
N GLY A 71 6.21 4.26 6.21
CA GLY A 71 6.85 5.44 6.81
C GLY A 71 7.29 6.46 5.77
N ILE A 72 7.86 6.02 4.65
CA ILE A 72 8.22 6.90 3.53
C ILE A 72 6.99 7.55 2.92
N MET A 73 5.90 6.79 2.73
CA MET A 73 4.63 7.33 2.23
C MET A 73 4.08 8.42 3.15
N LEU A 74 4.13 8.21 4.47
CA LEU A 74 3.69 9.19 5.46
C LEU A 74 4.52 10.47 5.42
N ASP A 75 5.82 10.36 5.20
CA ASP A 75 6.71 11.51 5.08
C ASP A 75 6.46 12.31 3.80
N ARG A 76 5.91 11.67 2.77
CA ARG A 76 5.66 12.29 1.47
C ARG A 76 4.28 12.88 1.33
N ILE A 77 3.30 12.38 2.07
CA ILE A 77 1.92 12.87 1.99
C ILE A 77 1.84 14.33 2.46
N GLY A 78 1.19 15.17 1.68
CA GLY A 78 0.98 16.58 2.01
C GLY A 78 -0.32 16.80 2.77
N ASP A 79 -0.47 18.02 3.31
CA ASP A 79 -1.64 18.39 4.14
C ASP A 79 -2.96 18.38 3.35
N ASP A 80 -2.89 18.60 2.04
CA ASP A 80 -4.04 18.58 1.13
C ASP A 80 -4.19 17.26 0.37
N GLU A 81 -3.46 16.25 0.77
CA GLU A 81 -3.47 14.92 0.17
C GLU A 81 -4.03 13.88 1.14
N GLN A 82 -4.57 12.80 0.60
CA GLN A 82 -5.07 11.68 1.38
C GLN A 82 -4.47 10.36 0.89
N LEU A 83 -4.02 9.55 1.82
CA LEU A 83 -3.56 8.18 1.59
C LEU A 83 -4.48 7.20 2.31
N ILE A 84 -5.01 6.24 1.59
CA ILE A 84 -5.67 5.05 2.15
C ILE A 84 -4.77 3.85 1.87
N PHE A 85 -4.42 3.15 2.92
CA PHE A 85 -3.53 2.00 2.89
C PHE A 85 -4.20 0.82 3.55
N THR A 86 -4.41 -0.27 2.82
CA THR A 86 -5.01 -1.49 3.36
C THR A 86 -3.97 -2.60 3.50
N THR A 87 -4.05 -3.37 4.57
CA THR A 87 -3.09 -4.43 4.86
C THR A 87 -3.69 -5.48 5.78
N HIS A 88 -3.18 -6.70 5.70
CA HIS A 88 -3.39 -7.76 6.69
C HIS A 88 -2.32 -7.77 7.80
N ASN A 89 -1.30 -6.95 7.68
CA ASN A 89 -0.18 -6.90 8.61
C ASN A 89 -0.55 -6.17 9.89
N THR A 90 -0.81 -6.91 10.95
CA THR A 90 -1.15 -6.34 12.27
C THR A 90 0.01 -5.62 12.95
N ASP A 91 1.26 -5.86 12.50
CA ASP A 91 2.43 -5.13 13.00
C ASP A 91 2.38 -3.64 12.67
N MET A 92 1.53 -3.25 11.69
CA MET A 92 1.27 -1.85 11.37
C MET A 92 0.63 -1.08 12.55
N LEU A 93 0.03 -1.78 13.50
CA LEU A 93 -0.50 -1.17 14.73
C LEU A 93 0.60 -0.69 15.68
N ASP A 94 1.83 -1.16 15.52
CA ASP A 94 2.98 -0.72 16.29
C ASP A 94 3.53 0.64 15.82
N LEU A 95 3.04 1.13 14.69
CA LEU A 95 3.37 2.48 14.22
C LEU A 95 2.69 3.51 15.13
N ASN A 96 3.44 4.55 15.46
CA ASN A 96 2.97 5.59 16.36
C ASN A 96 2.03 6.59 15.67
N LEU A 97 0.91 6.09 15.16
CA LEU A 97 -0.13 6.89 14.50
C LEU A 97 -1.29 7.19 15.46
N PRO A 98 -2.00 8.30 15.23
CA PRO A 98 -3.24 8.58 15.96
C PRO A 98 -4.24 7.41 15.79
N LYS A 99 -4.99 7.09 16.85
CA LYS A 99 -5.96 5.98 16.84
C LYS A 99 -7.02 6.13 15.75
N ASN A 100 -7.44 7.34 15.46
CA ASN A 100 -8.42 7.62 14.41
C ASN A 100 -7.89 7.39 12.99
N SER A 101 -6.59 7.12 12.83
CA SER A 101 -6.00 6.74 11.55
C SER A 101 -6.25 5.27 11.21
N TYR A 102 -6.60 4.44 12.18
CA TYR A 102 -6.82 3.01 11.98
C TYR A 102 -8.31 2.68 11.92
N VAL A 103 -8.68 1.89 10.91
CA VAL A 103 -10.03 1.33 10.76
C VAL A 103 -9.89 -0.18 10.61
N PHE A 104 -10.60 -0.93 11.45
CA PHE A 104 -10.66 -2.38 11.35
C PHE A 104 -11.87 -2.81 10.52
N LEU A 105 -11.63 -3.63 9.52
CA LEU A 105 -12.68 -4.32 8.81
C LEU A 105 -12.91 -5.67 9.47
N ARG A 106 -14.12 -5.90 9.95
CA ARG A 106 -14.50 -7.13 10.63
C ARG A 106 -15.56 -7.87 9.83
N LYS A 107 -15.29 -9.13 9.55
CA LYS A 107 -16.25 -10.05 8.94
C LYS A 107 -16.97 -10.79 10.06
N HIS A 108 -18.27 -10.78 10.05
CA HIS A 108 -19.10 -11.51 11.01
C HIS A 108 -20.27 -12.18 10.31
N LEU A 109 -20.78 -13.23 10.94
CA LEU A 109 -21.94 -13.98 10.48
C LEU A 109 -23.17 -13.51 11.24
N GLU A 110 -24.17 -13.01 10.53
CA GLU A 110 -25.43 -12.56 11.10
C GLU A 110 -26.58 -13.16 10.29
N GLU A 111 -27.47 -13.89 10.97
CA GLU A 111 -28.62 -14.58 10.36
C GLU A 111 -28.26 -15.44 9.13
N GLY A 112 -27.11 -16.14 9.18
CA GLY A 112 -26.64 -17.00 8.09
C GLY A 112 -25.97 -16.25 6.93
N VAL A 113 -25.83 -14.93 7.01
CA VAL A 113 -25.19 -14.09 5.98
C VAL A 113 -23.94 -13.46 6.55
N TYR A 114 -22.84 -13.49 5.78
CA TYR A 114 -21.62 -12.78 6.14
C TYR A 114 -21.77 -11.29 5.86
N GLN A 115 -21.46 -10.50 6.87
CA GLN A 115 -21.40 -9.04 6.79
C GLN A 115 -20.02 -8.53 7.12
N VAL A 116 -19.66 -7.37 6.56
CA VAL A 116 -18.41 -6.67 6.87
C VAL A 116 -18.78 -5.33 7.50
N SER A 117 -18.19 -5.06 8.65
CA SER A 117 -18.33 -3.77 9.33
C SER A 117 -16.99 -3.09 9.47
N ALA A 118 -16.98 -1.76 9.42
CA ALA A 118 -15.82 -0.92 9.66
C ALA A 118 -15.91 -0.32 11.06
N VAL A 119 -14.85 -0.48 11.84
CA VAL A 119 -14.79 0.02 13.23
C VAL A 119 -13.51 0.84 13.39
N SER A 120 -13.64 2.08 13.84
CA SER A 120 -12.50 2.92 14.16
C SER A 120 -11.73 2.38 15.38
N ALA A 121 -10.42 2.38 15.32
CA ALA A 121 -9.61 2.00 16.47
C ALA A 121 -9.84 2.91 17.68
N SER A 122 -10.19 4.17 17.47
CA SER A 122 -10.54 5.09 18.55
C SER A 122 -11.76 4.65 19.36
N ASP A 123 -12.68 3.89 18.74
CA ASP A 123 -13.88 3.38 19.42
C ASP A 123 -13.61 2.07 20.18
N VAL A 124 -12.61 1.30 19.76
CA VAL A 124 -12.32 -0.03 20.29
C VAL A 124 -11.17 -0.03 21.29
N LEU A 125 -10.12 0.74 21.02
CA LEU A 125 -8.92 0.80 21.84
C LEU A 125 -9.09 1.84 22.96
N LYS A 126 -9.39 1.38 24.14
CA LYS A 126 -9.60 2.24 25.33
C LYS A 126 -8.30 2.75 25.96
N ARG A 127 -7.13 2.24 25.56
CA ARG A 127 -5.85 2.65 26.12
C ARG A 127 -5.22 3.75 25.28
N ASN A 128 -4.65 4.75 25.95
CA ASN A 128 -3.72 5.64 25.32
C ASN A 128 -2.42 4.87 25.03
N ILE A 129 -2.12 4.76 23.79
CA ILE A 129 -0.86 4.16 23.33
C ILE A 129 0.14 5.30 23.18
#